data_30c3842a467e2ea2a023f810c8dff170
#
_entry.id   30c3842a467e2ea2a023f810c8dff170
#
_cell.length_a   1.000
_cell.length_b   1.000
_cell.length_c   1.000
_cell.angle_alpha   90.00
_cell.angle_beta   90.00
_cell.angle_gamma   90.00
#
_symmetry.space_group_name_H-M   'P 1'
#
loop_
_entity.id
_entity.type
_entity.pdbx_description
1 polymer ?
#
loop_
_entity_poly.entity_id
_entity_poly.type
_entity_poly.pdbx_seq_one_letter_code
_entity_poly.pdbx_strand_id
1 'polypeptide(L)'
;MANYRANDVIRLTRKAVGLSQEAISEGICSVETFSRIERGKTKIKGDTYKKIMERLERNTDKFYTVCSGEDVDLLDDVAAIENAIAKFDYQLADSILGNVRENIGDTPENKQYVEGIKAIIDHGNGKISAETEKLYLEHALMLTVPDYKIFLHKSCAEVYPYTEHEIIILMNIAACNARTGNPEGEIQIYNMLLKCFQNGYISGEKCIQLKITILRNLAYALGRKEKYHAAIKMTECVKKLSLKYDYGYKLCIAINDMSWIYRNLYENELQEEYYNIGKQQYRQAY
;
A
#
# COMPACT_ATOMS: atom_id res chain seq x y z
N MET A 1 -4.77 -10.60 1.44
CA MET A 1 -3.41 -10.73 2.03
C MET A 1 -2.38 -10.75 0.91
N ALA A 2 -1.25 -10.09 1.10
CA ALA A 2 -0.13 -10.19 0.17
C ALA A 2 0.41 -11.63 0.23
N ASN A 3 0.35 -12.36 -0.89
CA ASN A 3 0.75 -13.77 -0.97
C ASN A 3 2.22 -13.87 -1.41
N TYR A 4 3.14 -13.33 -0.63
CA TYR A 4 4.55 -13.55 -0.85
C TYR A 4 4.93 -14.97 -0.42
N ARG A 5 5.63 -15.69 -1.29
CA ARG A 5 6.31 -16.92 -0.90
C ARG A 5 7.59 -16.56 -0.14
N ALA A 6 8.02 -17.41 0.79
CA ALA A 6 9.25 -17.18 1.57
C ALA A 6 10.49 -16.87 0.70
N ASN A 7 10.62 -17.54 -0.44
CA ASN A 7 11.70 -17.27 -1.40
C ASN A 7 11.62 -15.88 -2.04
N ASP A 8 10.40 -15.38 -2.30
CA ASP A 8 10.21 -14.05 -2.86
C ASP A 8 10.52 -12.97 -1.81
N VAL A 9 10.08 -13.16 -0.56
CA VAL A 9 10.41 -12.27 0.56
C VAL A 9 11.93 -12.13 0.70
N ILE A 10 12.65 -13.24 0.80
CA ILE A 10 14.12 -13.24 0.92
C ILE A 10 14.75 -12.49 -0.25
N ARG A 11 14.38 -12.85 -1.47
CA ARG A 11 15.00 -12.30 -2.69
C ARG A 11 14.74 -10.80 -2.83
N LEU A 12 13.49 -10.37 -2.63
CA LEU A 12 13.10 -8.96 -2.75
C LEU A 12 13.74 -8.12 -1.65
N THR A 13 13.72 -8.60 -0.40
CA THR A 13 14.35 -7.91 0.73
C THR A 13 15.85 -7.78 0.53
N ARG A 14 16.55 -8.88 0.21
CA ARG A 14 18.01 -8.84 -0.05
C ARG A 14 18.36 -7.84 -1.14
N LYS A 15 17.64 -7.84 -2.25
CA LYS A 15 17.89 -6.90 -3.36
C LYS A 15 17.58 -5.45 -2.97
N ALA A 16 16.54 -5.23 -2.22
CA ALA A 16 16.18 -3.89 -1.73
C ALA A 16 17.27 -3.31 -0.84
N VAL A 17 17.79 -4.10 0.11
CA VAL A 17 18.91 -3.67 0.97
C VAL A 17 20.26 -3.67 0.27
N GLY A 18 20.38 -4.31 -0.91
CA GLY A 18 21.60 -4.30 -1.75
C GLY A 18 22.66 -5.31 -1.34
N LEU A 19 22.30 -6.36 -0.60
CA LEU A 19 23.22 -7.40 -0.18
C LEU A 19 23.43 -8.47 -1.26
N SER A 20 24.64 -9.07 -1.31
CA SER A 20 24.94 -10.17 -2.23
C SER A 20 24.39 -11.50 -1.70
N GLN A 21 24.32 -12.53 -2.57
CA GLN A 21 23.93 -13.89 -2.14
C GLN A 21 24.97 -14.49 -1.20
N GLU A 22 26.25 -14.21 -1.43
CA GLU A 22 27.36 -14.61 -0.60
C GLU A 22 27.22 -14.07 0.82
N ALA A 23 27.00 -12.76 0.95
CA ALA A 23 26.87 -12.10 2.24
C ALA A 23 25.73 -12.66 3.10
N ILE A 24 24.63 -13.06 2.47
CA ILE A 24 23.50 -13.63 3.20
C ILE A 24 23.71 -15.11 3.53
N SER A 25 24.31 -15.88 2.63
CA SER A 25 24.44 -17.33 2.81
C SER A 25 25.58 -17.74 3.74
N GLU A 26 26.56 -16.87 3.99
CA GLU A 26 27.73 -17.14 4.81
C GLU A 26 27.34 -17.69 6.21
N GLY A 27 27.88 -18.89 6.56
CA GLY A 27 27.59 -19.55 7.83
C GLY A 27 26.15 -20.10 7.98
N ILE A 28 25.30 -19.98 6.94
CA ILE A 28 23.93 -20.52 6.92
C ILE A 28 23.80 -21.67 5.94
N CYS A 29 24.26 -21.49 4.69
CA CYS A 29 24.26 -22.52 3.64
C CYS A 29 25.22 -22.14 2.53
N SER A 30 25.43 -23.04 1.54
CA SER A 30 26.22 -22.68 0.36
C SER A 30 25.49 -21.63 -0.50
N VAL A 31 26.26 -20.78 -1.21
CA VAL A 31 25.72 -19.77 -2.15
C VAL A 31 24.82 -20.42 -3.19
N GLU A 32 25.20 -21.61 -3.69
CA GLU A 32 24.40 -22.37 -4.64
C GLU A 32 23.04 -22.78 -4.04
N THR A 33 23.04 -23.28 -2.80
CA THR A 33 21.81 -23.63 -2.07
C THR A 33 20.94 -22.38 -1.87
N PHE A 34 21.53 -21.28 -1.45
CA PHE A 34 20.81 -20.01 -1.28
C PHE A 34 20.18 -19.53 -2.60
N SER A 35 20.95 -19.57 -3.69
CA SER A 35 20.44 -19.22 -5.03
C SER A 35 19.26 -20.11 -5.47
N ARG A 36 19.29 -21.41 -5.13
CA ARG A 36 18.16 -22.34 -5.39
C ARG A 36 16.93 -22.01 -4.53
N ILE A 37 17.14 -21.62 -3.27
CA ILE A 37 16.08 -21.13 -2.38
C ILE A 37 15.41 -19.89 -3.00
N GLU A 38 16.16 -18.87 -3.36
CA GLU A 38 15.62 -17.64 -3.95
C GLU A 38 14.83 -17.89 -5.25
N ARG A 39 15.23 -18.89 -6.05
CA ARG A 39 14.50 -19.30 -7.27
C ARG A 39 13.31 -20.21 -7.00
N GLY A 40 13.03 -20.54 -5.75
CA GLY A 40 11.95 -21.44 -5.37
C GLY A 40 12.17 -22.91 -5.80
N LYS A 41 13.41 -23.27 -6.19
CA LYS A 41 13.78 -24.65 -6.59
C LYS A 41 14.05 -25.58 -5.40
N THR A 42 14.18 -25.02 -4.21
CA THR A 42 14.40 -25.75 -2.96
C THR A 42 13.50 -25.15 -1.89
N LYS A 43 12.75 -26.01 -1.18
CA LYS A 43 11.98 -25.58 -0.02
C LYS A 43 12.92 -25.15 1.10
N ILE A 44 12.65 -24.03 1.71
CA ILE A 44 13.40 -23.53 2.85
C ILE A 44 12.85 -24.16 4.14
N LYS A 45 13.74 -24.52 5.07
CA LYS A 45 13.38 -24.93 6.43
C LYS A 45 13.19 -23.69 7.30
N GLY A 46 12.30 -23.79 8.31
CA GLY A 46 11.97 -22.67 9.21
C GLY A 46 13.21 -22.05 9.86
N ASP A 47 14.11 -22.87 10.43
CA ASP A 47 15.35 -22.36 11.06
C ASP A 47 16.27 -21.64 10.07
N THR A 48 16.36 -22.13 8.83
CA THR A 48 17.16 -21.47 7.78
C THR A 48 16.52 -20.15 7.39
N TYR A 49 15.19 -20.11 7.25
CA TYR A 49 14.44 -18.87 6.97
C TYR A 49 14.68 -17.83 8.06
N LYS A 50 14.53 -18.23 9.33
CA LYS A 50 14.76 -17.35 10.48
C LYS A 50 16.16 -16.74 10.46
N LYS A 51 17.22 -17.55 10.31
CA LYS A 51 18.61 -17.07 10.23
C LYS A 51 18.85 -16.10 9.08
N ILE A 52 18.22 -16.35 7.91
CA ILE A 52 18.33 -15.46 6.75
C ILE A 52 17.63 -14.12 7.05
N MET A 53 16.42 -14.16 7.62
CA MET A 53 15.68 -12.93 7.94
C MET A 53 16.38 -12.11 9.04
N GLU A 54 16.94 -12.76 10.06
CA GLU A 54 17.78 -12.11 11.07
C GLU A 54 18.99 -11.41 10.43
N ARG A 55 19.66 -12.04 9.47
CA ARG A 55 20.79 -11.42 8.74
C ARG A 55 20.34 -10.27 7.84
N LEU A 56 19.13 -10.30 7.34
CA LEU A 56 18.49 -9.20 6.62
C LEU A 56 17.98 -8.11 7.56
N GLU A 57 18.14 -8.29 8.88
CA GLU A 57 17.62 -7.38 9.93
C GLU A 57 16.10 -7.16 9.77
N ARG A 58 15.37 -8.25 9.51
CA ARG A 58 13.91 -8.23 9.32
C ARG A 58 13.24 -9.27 10.19
N ASN A 59 12.04 -8.94 10.64
CA ASN A 59 11.21 -9.89 11.38
C ASN A 59 10.75 -11.04 10.50
N THR A 60 10.77 -12.26 11.04
CA THR A 60 10.30 -13.48 10.37
C THR A 60 8.79 -13.48 10.19
N ASP A 61 8.06 -12.82 11.09
CA ASP A 61 6.60 -12.87 11.19
C ASP A 61 5.89 -11.69 10.52
N LYS A 62 6.66 -10.85 9.81
CA LYS A 62 6.18 -9.62 9.15
C LYS A 62 4.88 -9.79 8.33
N PHE A 63 4.64 -10.97 7.76
CA PHE A 63 3.48 -11.24 6.92
C PHE A 63 2.39 -12.05 7.65
N TYR A 64 2.63 -12.44 8.90
CA TYR A 64 1.65 -13.09 9.75
C TYR A 64 0.89 -12.03 10.52
N THR A 65 -0.37 -12.24 10.59
CA THR A 65 -1.41 -11.33 11.03
C THR A 65 -1.14 -10.68 12.39
N VAL A 66 -1.59 -9.46 12.50
CA VAL A 66 -1.66 -8.59 13.68
C VAL A 66 -2.28 -9.27 14.91
N CYS A 67 -3.05 -10.35 14.75
CA CYS A 67 -3.71 -11.08 15.82
C CYS A 67 -3.28 -12.54 15.82
N SER A 68 -3.00 -13.11 16.98
CA SER A 68 -2.97 -14.56 17.16
C SER A 68 -4.38 -15.09 16.87
N GLY A 69 -4.50 -16.25 16.22
CA GLY A 69 -5.80 -16.81 15.82
C GLY A 69 -6.78 -17.14 16.97
N GLU A 70 -6.47 -16.72 18.18
CA GLU A 70 -7.30 -16.86 19.39
C GLU A 70 -8.20 -15.64 19.66
N ASP A 71 -7.92 -14.47 19.00
CA ASP A 71 -8.66 -13.22 19.22
C ASP A 71 -9.49 -12.82 18.00
N VAL A 72 -10.58 -13.51 17.76
CA VAL A 72 -11.53 -13.18 16.68
C VAL A 72 -12.10 -11.78 16.87
N ASP A 73 -12.39 -11.38 18.10
CA ASP A 73 -12.94 -10.07 18.44
C ASP A 73 -11.99 -8.93 18.02
N LEU A 74 -10.68 -9.12 18.15
CA LEU A 74 -9.68 -8.15 17.75
C LEU A 74 -9.62 -7.97 16.22
N LEU A 75 -9.88 -9.03 15.44
CA LEU A 75 -9.98 -8.93 13.98
C LEU A 75 -11.22 -8.14 13.56
N ASP A 76 -12.33 -8.32 14.26
CA ASP A 76 -13.55 -7.57 14.02
C ASP A 76 -13.37 -6.08 14.37
N ASP A 77 -12.67 -5.79 15.48
CA ASP A 77 -12.32 -4.41 15.86
C ASP A 77 -11.41 -3.74 14.80
N VAL A 78 -10.39 -4.44 14.29
CA VAL A 78 -9.53 -3.94 13.19
C VAL A 78 -10.36 -3.63 11.94
N ALA A 79 -11.28 -4.52 11.56
CA ALA A 79 -12.16 -4.30 10.42
C ALA A 79 -13.13 -3.13 10.67
N ALA A 80 -13.63 -2.98 11.90
CA ALA A 80 -14.51 -1.86 12.29
C ALA A 80 -13.77 -0.51 12.23
N ILE A 81 -12.50 -0.44 12.65
CA ILE A 81 -11.66 0.75 12.51
C ILE A 81 -11.51 1.13 11.03
N GLU A 82 -11.14 0.17 10.16
CA GLU A 82 -10.99 0.42 8.73
C GLU A 82 -12.30 0.96 8.12
N ASN A 83 -13.44 0.38 8.50
CA ASN A 83 -14.76 0.82 8.05
C ASN A 83 -15.13 2.22 8.56
N ALA A 84 -14.84 2.55 9.82
CA ALA A 84 -15.09 3.86 10.39
C ALA A 84 -14.25 4.94 9.69
N ILE A 85 -12.95 4.69 9.46
CA ILE A 85 -12.07 5.60 8.70
C ILE A 85 -12.59 5.80 7.27
N ALA A 86 -13.02 4.72 6.59
CA ALA A 86 -13.57 4.81 5.24
C ALA A 86 -14.85 5.66 5.16
N LYS A 87 -15.60 5.79 6.26
CA LYS A 87 -16.80 6.62 6.41
C LYS A 87 -16.52 8.01 7.00
N PHE A 88 -15.23 8.32 7.25
CA PHE A 88 -14.79 9.55 7.92
C PHE A 88 -15.30 9.70 9.36
N ASP A 89 -15.69 8.60 10.00
CA ASP A 89 -16.06 8.56 11.42
C ASP A 89 -14.83 8.31 12.29
N TYR A 90 -13.99 9.32 12.39
CA TYR A 90 -12.74 9.24 13.12
C TYR A 90 -12.93 9.17 14.64
N GLN A 91 -14.08 9.61 15.18
CA GLN A 91 -14.37 9.50 16.60
C GLN A 91 -14.65 8.05 16.99
N LEU A 92 -15.46 7.36 16.20
CA LEU A 92 -15.71 5.93 16.37
C LEU A 92 -14.40 5.13 16.22
N ALA A 93 -13.60 5.43 15.17
CA ALA A 93 -12.31 4.78 14.95
C ALA A 93 -11.36 4.96 16.14
N ASP A 94 -11.29 6.15 16.76
CA ASP A 94 -10.45 6.45 17.93
C ASP A 94 -10.88 5.63 19.17
N SER A 95 -12.18 5.51 19.39
CA SER A 95 -12.74 4.72 20.49
C SER A 95 -12.38 3.24 20.37
N ILE A 96 -12.55 2.65 19.16
CA ILE A 96 -12.23 1.24 18.92
C ILE A 96 -10.72 1.01 19.01
N LEU A 97 -9.90 1.93 18.48
CA LEU A 97 -8.44 1.84 18.55
C LEU A 97 -7.92 1.80 19.98
N GLY A 98 -8.57 2.47 20.92
CA GLY A 98 -8.25 2.40 22.34
C GLY A 98 -8.30 0.95 22.85
N ASN A 99 -9.37 0.22 22.55
CA ASN A 99 -9.55 -1.18 22.91
C ASN A 99 -8.51 -2.10 22.24
N VAL A 100 -8.29 -1.90 20.93
CA VAL A 100 -7.28 -2.67 20.18
C VAL A 100 -5.88 -2.49 20.80
N ARG A 101 -5.51 -1.25 21.15
CA ARG A 101 -4.20 -0.94 21.72
C ARG A 101 -3.92 -1.67 23.04
N GLU A 102 -4.93 -1.89 23.86
CA GLU A 102 -4.79 -2.57 25.15
C GLU A 102 -4.62 -4.10 24.99
N ASN A 103 -5.15 -4.66 23.90
CA ASN A 103 -5.25 -6.11 23.71
C ASN A 103 -4.30 -6.66 22.63
N ILE A 104 -3.69 -5.78 21.79
CA ILE A 104 -2.77 -6.20 20.74
C ILE A 104 -1.37 -6.45 21.30
N GLY A 105 -0.73 -7.55 20.87
CA GLY A 105 0.62 -7.92 21.35
C GLY A 105 1.68 -6.86 21.00
N ASP A 106 2.77 -6.82 21.78
CA ASP A 106 3.85 -5.82 21.67
C ASP A 106 4.90 -6.23 20.62
N THR A 107 4.49 -6.31 19.35
CA THR A 107 5.39 -6.54 18.21
C THR A 107 5.62 -5.26 17.40
N PRO A 108 6.73 -5.15 16.63
CA PRO A 108 6.96 -3.99 15.76
C PRO A 108 5.80 -3.75 14.77
N GLU A 109 5.20 -4.81 14.24
CA GLU A 109 4.07 -4.77 13.31
C GLU A 109 2.82 -4.21 13.97
N ASN A 110 2.53 -4.64 15.20
CA ASN A 110 1.39 -4.17 15.96
C ASN A 110 1.57 -2.72 16.39
N LYS A 111 2.78 -2.33 16.82
CA LYS A 111 3.11 -0.92 17.07
C LYS A 111 2.93 -0.07 15.82
N GLN A 112 3.45 -0.54 14.69
CA GLN A 112 3.27 0.14 13.41
C GLN A 112 1.79 0.35 13.07
N TYR A 113 0.96 -0.69 13.27
CA TYR A 113 -0.48 -0.60 13.03
C TYR A 113 -1.10 0.49 13.91
N VAL A 114 -0.92 0.40 15.22
CA VAL A 114 -1.52 1.33 16.20
C VAL A 114 -1.07 2.75 15.96
N GLU A 115 0.23 2.99 15.79
CA GLU A 115 0.79 4.33 15.57
C GLU A 115 0.34 4.91 14.22
N GLY A 116 0.35 4.11 13.16
CA GLY A 116 -0.07 4.53 11.82
C GLY A 116 -1.56 4.90 11.77
N ILE A 117 -2.41 4.06 12.32
CA ILE A 117 -3.86 4.32 12.39
C ILE A 117 -4.15 5.53 13.29
N LYS A 118 -3.46 5.67 14.43
CA LYS A 118 -3.62 6.82 15.32
C LYS A 118 -3.29 8.13 14.63
N ALA A 119 -2.21 8.18 13.84
CA ALA A 119 -1.84 9.36 13.08
C ALA A 119 -2.95 9.78 12.08
N ILE A 120 -3.52 8.80 11.36
CA ILE A 120 -4.62 9.03 10.41
C ILE A 120 -5.86 9.57 11.13
N ILE A 121 -6.24 8.96 12.26
CA ILE A 121 -7.39 9.37 13.07
C ILE A 121 -7.19 10.78 13.63
N ASP A 122 -6.02 11.07 14.19
CA ASP A 122 -5.76 12.39 14.80
C ASP A 122 -5.75 13.50 13.76
N HIS A 123 -5.25 13.24 12.56
CA HIS A 123 -5.38 14.19 11.46
C HIS A 123 -6.85 14.36 11.02
N GLY A 124 -7.58 13.25 10.87
CA GLY A 124 -8.99 13.28 10.50
C GLY A 124 -9.88 14.02 11.51
N ASN A 125 -9.53 13.95 12.80
CA ASN A 125 -10.18 14.72 13.88
C ASN A 125 -9.66 16.18 13.98
N GLY A 126 -8.72 16.61 13.13
CA GLY A 126 -8.15 17.95 13.17
C GLY A 126 -7.21 18.22 14.35
N LYS A 127 -6.74 17.19 15.06
CA LYS A 127 -5.85 17.30 16.21
C LYS A 127 -4.39 17.60 15.82
N ILE A 128 -3.98 17.18 14.61
CA ILE A 128 -2.61 17.37 14.09
C ILE A 128 -2.64 17.88 12.66
N SER A 129 -1.55 18.55 12.24
CA SER A 129 -1.37 19.00 10.86
C SER A 129 -0.95 17.85 9.93
N ALA A 130 -1.01 18.08 8.60
CA ALA A 130 -0.55 17.11 7.61
C ALA A 130 0.97 16.83 7.71
N GLU A 131 1.77 17.83 8.11
CA GLU A 131 3.21 17.67 8.37
C GLU A 131 3.45 16.76 9.57
N THR A 132 2.68 16.94 10.65
CA THR A 132 2.79 16.11 11.85
C THR A 132 2.29 14.69 11.58
N GLU A 133 1.17 14.53 10.86
CA GLU A 133 0.70 13.22 10.41
C GLU A 133 1.79 12.49 9.63
N LYS A 134 2.42 13.17 8.68
CA LYS A 134 3.50 12.60 7.89
C LYS A 134 4.66 12.10 8.76
N LEU A 135 5.10 12.89 9.74
CA LEU A 135 6.18 12.49 10.63
C LEU A 135 5.83 11.23 11.45
N TYR A 136 4.61 11.15 11.96
CA TYR A 136 4.15 9.96 12.71
C TYR A 136 4.00 8.74 11.81
N LEU A 137 3.49 8.89 10.59
CA LEU A 137 3.42 7.81 9.61
C LEU A 137 4.81 7.33 9.18
N GLU A 138 5.77 8.24 8.99
CA GLU A 138 7.16 7.88 8.70
C GLU A 138 7.79 7.12 9.85
N HIS A 139 7.55 7.56 11.10
CA HIS A 139 8.01 6.84 12.28
C HIS A 139 7.42 5.43 12.36
N ALA A 140 6.10 5.31 12.23
CA ALA A 140 5.42 4.02 12.23
C ALA A 140 5.97 3.09 11.13
N LEU A 141 6.19 3.61 9.91
CA LEU A 141 6.73 2.81 8.82
C LEU A 141 8.15 2.30 9.12
N MET A 142 8.98 3.12 9.76
CA MET A 142 10.37 2.76 10.09
C MET A 142 10.47 1.62 11.11
N LEU A 143 9.43 1.32 11.87
CA LEU A 143 9.43 0.17 12.81
C LEU A 143 9.61 -1.17 12.08
N THR A 144 9.14 -1.28 10.83
CA THR A 144 9.25 -2.51 10.01
C THR A 144 10.04 -2.32 8.72
N VAL A 145 10.18 -1.08 8.24
CA VAL A 145 10.90 -0.73 7.00
C VAL A 145 11.83 0.46 7.24
N PRO A 146 12.93 0.27 7.99
CA PRO A 146 13.82 1.37 8.35
C PRO A 146 14.45 2.08 7.14
N ASP A 147 14.64 1.35 6.03
CA ASP A 147 15.28 1.86 4.82
C ASP A 147 14.30 2.43 3.77
N TYR A 148 13.04 2.67 4.12
CA TYR A 148 12.01 3.02 3.13
C TYR A 148 12.38 4.24 2.27
N LYS A 149 13.09 5.23 2.81
CA LYS A 149 13.55 6.42 2.07
C LYS A 149 14.54 6.04 0.97
N ILE A 150 15.42 5.07 1.24
CA ILE A 150 16.36 4.56 0.25
C ILE A 150 15.60 3.86 -0.89
N PHE A 151 14.55 3.11 -0.57
CA PHE A 151 13.75 2.39 -1.57
C PHE A 151 12.97 3.32 -2.49
N LEU A 152 12.57 4.50 -2.01
CA LEU A 152 11.92 5.52 -2.85
C LEU A 152 12.84 6.02 -3.99
N HIS A 153 14.14 6.14 -3.72
CA HIS A 153 15.11 6.68 -4.67
C HIS A 153 15.75 5.63 -5.59
N LYS A 154 15.64 4.35 -5.25
CA LYS A 154 16.21 3.29 -6.08
C LYS A 154 15.36 3.06 -7.33
N SER A 155 15.99 3.17 -8.50
CA SER A 155 15.46 2.69 -9.79
C SER A 155 15.50 1.15 -9.86
N CYS A 156 14.98 0.47 -8.83
CA CYS A 156 15.04 -0.98 -8.76
C CYS A 156 13.98 -1.62 -9.66
N ALA A 157 14.40 -2.58 -10.48
CA ALA A 157 13.49 -3.45 -11.23
C ALA A 157 12.64 -4.34 -10.32
N GLU A 158 13.04 -4.51 -9.07
CA GLU A 158 12.33 -5.28 -8.05
C GLU A 158 12.07 -4.42 -6.82
N VAL A 159 10.84 -4.46 -6.35
CA VAL A 159 10.33 -3.63 -5.25
C VAL A 159 10.40 -4.43 -3.94
N TYR A 160 10.62 -3.70 -2.82
CA TYR A 160 10.54 -4.28 -1.48
C TYR A 160 9.17 -4.95 -1.24
N PRO A 161 9.11 -6.08 -0.54
CA PRO A 161 7.86 -6.79 -0.26
C PRO A 161 7.09 -6.10 0.86
N TYR A 162 6.31 -5.07 0.52
CA TYR A 162 5.46 -4.36 1.47
C TYR A 162 4.25 -5.18 1.89
N THR A 163 3.89 -5.11 3.18
CA THR A 163 2.59 -5.59 3.68
C THR A 163 1.45 -4.66 3.26
N GLU A 164 0.21 -5.08 3.45
CA GLU A 164 -0.96 -4.21 3.20
C GLU A 164 -0.92 -2.95 4.06
N HIS A 165 -0.58 -3.07 5.34
CA HIS A 165 -0.47 -1.91 6.24
C HIS A 165 0.62 -0.94 5.83
N GLU A 166 1.79 -1.44 5.45
CA GLU A 166 2.87 -0.60 4.95
C GLU A 166 2.47 0.14 3.66
N ILE A 167 1.71 -0.51 2.78
CA ILE A 167 1.14 0.14 1.58
C ILE A 167 0.16 1.25 1.99
N ILE A 168 -0.73 0.99 2.95
CA ILE A 168 -1.68 1.99 3.44
C ILE A 168 -0.94 3.18 4.07
N ILE A 169 0.07 2.94 4.90
CA ILE A 169 0.90 4.01 5.48
C ILE A 169 1.57 4.82 4.39
N LEU A 170 2.20 4.17 3.39
CA LEU A 170 2.84 4.85 2.26
C LEU A 170 1.85 5.67 1.44
N MET A 171 0.62 5.19 1.24
CA MET A 171 -0.43 5.95 0.56
C MET A 171 -0.82 7.21 1.33
N ASN A 172 -0.87 7.15 2.66
CA ASN A 172 -1.16 8.32 3.50
C ASN A 172 0.03 9.28 3.55
N ILE A 173 1.28 8.81 3.57
CA ILE A 173 2.47 9.66 3.40
C ILE A 173 2.42 10.39 2.04
N ALA A 174 2.00 9.71 0.96
CA ALA A 174 1.82 10.35 -0.33
C ALA A 174 0.73 11.44 -0.29
N ALA A 175 -0.40 11.16 0.37
CA ALA A 175 -1.46 12.16 0.58
C ALA A 175 -0.98 13.35 1.42
N CYS A 176 -0.16 13.13 2.45
CA CYS A 176 0.49 14.21 3.19
C CYS A 176 1.41 15.04 2.30
N ASN A 177 2.21 14.42 1.44
CA ASN A 177 3.04 15.12 0.46
C ASN A 177 2.20 16.04 -0.45
N ALA A 178 1.02 15.58 -0.89
CA ALA A 178 0.10 16.41 -1.67
C ALA A 178 -0.36 17.66 -0.90
N ARG A 179 -0.76 17.48 0.37
CA ARG A 179 -1.26 18.56 1.24
C ARG A 179 -0.16 19.54 1.65
N THR A 180 1.08 19.09 1.74
CA THR A 180 2.25 19.90 2.14
C THR A 180 3.04 20.49 0.97
N GLY A 181 2.48 20.46 -0.27
CA GLY A 181 3.08 21.09 -1.44
C GLY A 181 4.26 20.32 -2.06
N ASN A 182 4.35 19.01 -1.84
CA ASN A 182 5.36 18.13 -2.46
C ASN A 182 4.73 17.12 -3.43
N PRO A 183 4.20 17.56 -4.58
CA PRO A 183 3.54 16.66 -5.53
C PRO A 183 4.51 15.68 -6.21
N GLU A 184 5.79 15.98 -6.30
CA GLU A 184 6.81 15.06 -6.79
C GLU A 184 6.97 13.86 -5.88
N GLY A 185 7.05 14.08 -4.57
CA GLY A 185 7.12 13.01 -3.56
C GLY A 185 5.85 12.16 -3.55
N GLU A 186 4.68 12.77 -3.74
CA GLU A 186 3.42 12.05 -3.90
C GLU A 186 3.47 11.08 -5.10
N ILE A 187 3.79 11.60 -6.29
CA ILE A 187 3.86 10.83 -7.54
C ILE A 187 4.90 9.71 -7.42
N GLN A 188 6.04 10.00 -6.80
CA GLN A 188 7.13 9.03 -6.61
C GLN A 188 6.65 7.81 -5.78
N ILE A 189 5.96 8.05 -4.67
CA ILE A 189 5.43 6.97 -3.81
C ILE A 189 4.40 6.13 -4.58
N TYR A 190 3.43 6.75 -5.25
CA TYR A 190 2.44 5.98 -6.02
C TYR A 190 3.04 5.16 -7.15
N ASN A 191 4.03 5.69 -7.88
CA ASN A 191 4.74 4.94 -8.91
C ASN A 191 5.51 3.77 -8.32
N MET A 192 6.16 3.92 -7.16
CA MET A 192 6.82 2.84 -6.45
C MET A 192 5.81 1.76 -6.05
N LEU A 193 4.68 2.14 -5.44
CA LEU A 193 3.64 1.22 -5.03
C LEU A 193 3.06 0.44 -6.23
N LEU A 194 2.85 1.07 -7.38
CA LEU A 194 2.34 0.39 -8.58
C LEU A 194 3.29 -0.72 -9.07
N LYS A 195 4.60 -0.57 -8.90
CA LYS A 195 5.56 -1.62 -9.23
C LYS A 195 5.36 -2.88 -8.37
N CYS A 196 4.91 -2.74 -7.12
CA CYS A 196 4.61 -3.88 -6.23
C CYS A 196 3.54 -4.82 -6.83
N PHE A 197 2.62 -4.28 -7.62
CA PHE A 197 1.53 -5.03 -8.23
C PHE A 197 1.87 -5.64 -9.60
N GLN A 198 3.01 -5.30 -10.19
CA GLN A 198 3.37 -5.78 -11.55
C GLN A 198 3.80 -7.24 -11.57
N ASN A 199 4.41 -7.72 -10.49
CA ASN A 199 5.01 -9.05 -10.44
C ASN A 199 4.08 -10.14 -9.87
N GLY A 200 2.81 -9.83 -9.63
CA GLY A 200 1.82 -10.80 -9.15
C GLY A 200 2.01 -11.25 -7.69
N TYR A 201 2.93 -10.63 -6.95
CA TYR A 201 3.17 -10.96 -5.54
C TYR A 201 2.03 -10.52 -4.62
N ILE A 202 1.30 -9.50 -5.06
CA ILE A 202 0.17 -8.97 -4.32
C ILE A 202 -1.08 -9.37 -5.09
N SER A 203 -1.90 -10.22 -4.50
CA SER A 203 -3.11 -10.78 -5.10
C SER A 203 -4.27 -10.78 -4.09
N GLY A 204 -5.47 -10.99 -4.58
CA GLY A 204 -6.69 -10.99 -3.79
C GLY A 204 -7.49 -9.69 -3.94
N GLU A 205 -8.72 -9.73 -3.48
CA GLU A 205 -9.70 -8.66 -3.69
C GLU A 205 -9.27 -7.33 -3.07
N LYS A 206 -8.85 -7.34 -1.80
CA LYS A 206 -8.38 -6.15 -1.07
C LYS A 206 -7.18 -5.49 -1.79
N CYS A 207 -6.28 -6.30 -2.32
CA CYS A 207 -5.12 -5.80 -3.08
C CYS A 207 -5.52 -5.15 -4.41
N ILE A 208 -6.54 -5.68 -5.08
CA ILE A 208 -7.08 -5.05 -6.30
C ILE A 208 -7.71 -3.70 -5.98
N GLN A 209 -8.45 -3.60 -4.87
CA GLN A 209 -9.03 -2.35 -4.40
C GLN A 209 -7.95 -1.31 -4.06
N LEU A 210 -6.87 -1.72 -3.37
CA LEU A 210 -5.71 -0.85 -3.11
C LEU A 210 -5.06 -0.37 -4.41
N LYS A 211 -4.84 -1.27 -5.37
CA LYS A 211 -4.29 -0.90 -6.68
C LYS A 211 -5.16 0.13 -7.41
N ILE A 212 -6.47 -0.05 -7.40
CA ILE A 212 -7.41 0.91 -7.99
C ILE A 212 -7.28 2.27 -7.30
N THR A 213 -7.23 2.29 -5.97
CA THR A 213 -7.08 3.53 -5.19
C THR A 213 -5.76 4.24 -5.51
N ILE A 214 -4.65 3.50 -5.60
CA ILE A 214 -3.33 4.06 -5.97
C ILE A 214 -3.35 4.64 -7.38
N LEU A 215 -3.89 3.92 -8.36
CA LEU A 215 -4.00 4.39 -9.75
C LEU A 215 -4.82 5.68 -9.83
N ARG A 216 -5.92 5.75 -9.11
CA ARG A 216 -6.79 6.92 -9.04
C ARG A 216 -6.07 8.12 -8.43
N ASN A 217 -5.43 7.92 -7.28
CA ASN A 217 -4.69 8.98 -6.60
C ASN A 217 -3.53 9.49 -7.46
N LEU A 218 -2.82 8.59 -8.17
CA LEU A 218 -1.79 8.96 -9.12
C LEU A 218 -2.36 9.77 -10.30
N ALA A 219 -3.54 9.40 -10.81
CA ALA A 219 -4.20 10.16 -11.87
C ALA A 219 -4.49 11.61 -11.43
N TYR A 220 -5.00 11.80 -10.21
CA TYR A 220 -5.20 13.14 -9.65
C TYR A 220 -3.91 13.91 -9.47
N ALA A 221 -2.86 13.28 -8.95
CA ALA A 221 -1.55 13.90 -8.78
C ALA A 221 -0.97 14.36 -10.13
N LEU A 222 -1.08 13.51 -11.16
CA LEU A 222 -0.65 13.83 -12.52
C LEU A 222 -1.50 14.96 -13.14
N GLY A 223 -2.81 14.94 -12.92
CA GLY A 223 -3.72 15.99 -13.40
C GLY A 223 -3.40 17.35 -12.78
N ARG A 224 -3.11 17.42 -11.47
CA ARG A 224 -2.65 18.67 -10.81
C ARG A 224 -1.31 19.19 -11.35
N LYS A 225 -0.49 18.32 -11.95
CA LYS A 225 0.76 18.66 -12.63
C LYS A 225 0.57 18.86 -14.14
N GLU A 226 -0.65 18.99 -14.60
CA GLU A 226 -1.01 19.18 -16.02
C GLU A 226 -0.52 18.06 -16.96
N LYS A 227 -0.16 16.90 -16.39
CA LYS A 227 0.24 15.70 -17.13
C LYS A 227 -0.99 14.87 -17.53
N TYR A 228 -1.94 15.52 -18.22
CA TYR A 228 -3.28 14.96 -18.47
C TYR A 228 -3.25 13.64 -19.25
N HIS A 229 -2.44 13.50 -20.29
CA HIS A 229 -2.34 12.23 -21.02
C HIS A 229 -1.86 11.06 -20.15
N ALA A 230 -0.97 11.31 -19.20
CA ALA A 230 -0.55 10.28 -18.24
C ALA A 230 -1.66 9.99 -17.22
N ALA A 231 -2.40 11.01 -16.77
CA ALA A 231 -3.55 10.86 -15.89
C ALA A 231 -4.65 10.01 -16.55
N ILE A 232 -4.98 10.26 -17.83
CA ILE A 232 -5.94 9.48 -18.62
C ILE A 232 -5.53 7.99 -18.64
N LYS A 233 -4.26 7.67 -18.89
CA LYS A 233 -3.78 6.29 -18.90
C LYS A 233 -4.02 5.58 -17.56
N MET A 234 -3.81 6.29 -16.45
CA MET A 234 -4.06 5.73 -15.11
C MET A 234 -5.56 5.49 -14.89
N THR A 235 -6.41 6.43 -15.28
CA THR A 235 -7.87 6.30 -15.13
C THR A 235 -8.44 5.21 -16.04
N GLU A 236 -7.90 5.04 -17.24
CA GLU A 236 -8.24 3.91 -18.13
C GLU A 236 -7.88 2.56 -17.47
N CYS A 237 -6.77 2.48 -16.75
CA CYS A 237 -6.43 1.29 -15.98
C CYS A 237 -7.45 1.03 -14.86
N VAL A 238 -7.90 2.08 -14.15
CA VAL A 238 -8.97 1.98 -13.13
C VAL A 238 -10.24 1.45 -13.76
N LYS A 239 -10.69 2.04 -14.86
CA LYS A 239 -11.88 1.60 -15.61
C LYS A 239 -11.81 0.13 -16.00
N LYS A 240 -10.69 -0.31 -16.60
CA LYS A 240 -10.48 -1.71 -16.99
C LYS A 240 -10.52 -2.68 -15.80
N LEU A 241 -9.88 -2.32 -14.67
CA LEU A 241 -9.91 -3.15 -13.48
C LEU A 241 -11.30 -3.20 -12.86
N SER A 242 -12.01 -2.08 -12.79
CA SER A 242 -13.37 -2.00 -12.25
C SER A 242 -14.36 -2.84 -13.05
N LEU A 243 -14.27 -2.84 -14.38
CA LEU A 243 -15.05 -3.71 -15.26
C LEU A 243 -14.69 -5.19 -15.06
N LYS A 244 -13.40 -5.52 -14.99
CA LYS A 244 -12.94 -6.90 -14.85
C LYS A 244 -13.41 -7.57 -13.55
N TYR A 245 -13.51 -6.81 -12.46
CA TYR A 245 -13.83 -7.32 -11.12
C TYR A 245 -15.23 -6.91 -10.63
N ASP A 246 -16.05 -6.38 -11.51
CA ASP A 246 -17.44 -5.96 -11.23
C ASP A 246 -17.57 -4.94 -10.09
N TYR A 247 -16.66 -3.97 -10.05
CA TYR A 247 -16.70 -2.87 -9.09
C TYR A 247 -17.47 -1.68 -9.65
N GLY A 248 -18.80 -1.76 -9.74
CA GLY A 248 -19.65 -0.74 -10.34
C GLY A 248 -19.42 0.66 -9.80
N TYR A 249 -19.36 0.83 -8.48
CA TYR A 249 -19.08 2.13 -7.86
C TYR A 249 -17.70 2.70 -8.25
N LYS A 250 -16.66 1.86 -8.29
CA LYS A 250 -15.30 2.29 -8.72
C LYS A 250 -15.26 2.66 -10.19
N LEU A 251 -16.07 2.01 -11.01
CA LEU A 251 -16.25 2.34 -12.43
C LEU A 251 -16.87 3.73 -12.61
N CYS A 252 -17.95 4.03 -11.87
CA CYS A 252 -18.59 5.36 -11.90
C CYS A 252 -17.59 6.46 -11.51
N ILE A 253 -16.80 6.23 -10.46
CA ILE A 253 -15.76 7.16 -10.05
C ILE A 253 -14.73 7.36 -11.17
N ALA A 254 -14.23 6.28 -11.79
CA ALA A 254 -13.25 6.37 -12.86
C ALA A 254 -13.74 7.21 -14.05
N ILE A 255 -15.00 7.02 -14.43
CA ILE A 255 -15.63 7.79 -15.53
C ILE A 255 -15.72 9.27 -15.16
N ASN A 256 -16.12 9.58 -13.94
CA ASN A 256 -16.19 10.97 -13.46
C ASN A 256 -14.80 11.63 -13.41
N ASP A 257 -13.77 10.90 -12.97
CA ASP A 257 -12.39 11.38 -12.96
C ASP A 257 -11.88 11.67 -14.37
N MET A 258 -12.24 10.82 -15.36
CA MET A 258 -11.92 11.06 -16.78
C MET A 258 -12.60 12.33 -17.30
N SER A 259 -13.87 12.56 -16.94
CA SER A 259 -14.57 13.79 -17.32
C SER A 259 -13.83 15.05 -16.83
N TRP A 260 -13.39 15.03 -15.55
CA TRP A 260 -12.58 16.15 -15.01
C TRP A 260 -11.27 16.35 -15.74
N ILE A 261 -10.55 15.29 -16.09
CA ILE A 261 -9.28 15.35 -16.81
C ILE A 261 -9.48 15.92 -18.22
N TYR A 262 -10.47 15.41 -18.97
CA TYR A 262 -10.78 15.90 -20.32
C TYR A 262 -11.24 17.35 -20.33
N ARG A 263 -12.01 17.78 -19.32
CA ARG A 263 -12.39 19.19 -19.14
C ARG A 263 -11.16 20.10 -19.05
N ASN A 264 -10.14 19.68 -18.31
CA ASN A 264 -8.90 20.44 -18.15
C ASN A 264 -8.02 20.40 -19.41
N LEU A 265 -8.19 19.37 -20.25
CA LEU A 265 -7.56 19.29 -21.58
C LEU A 265 -8.27 20.14 -22.65
N TYR A 266 -9.43 20.73 -22.35
CA TYR A 266 -10.29 21.43 -23.30
C TYR A 266 -10.85 20.53 -24.42
N GLU A 267 -10.91 19.23 -24.24
CA GLU A 267 -11.57 18.27 -25.14
C GLU A 267 -13.05 18.10 -24.76
N ASN A 268 -13.86 19.14 -25.04
CA ASN A 268 -15.25 19.26 -24.56
C ASN A 268 -16.16 18.08 -24.97
N GLU A 269 -16.02 17.53 -26.18
CA GLU A 269 -16.87 16.44 -26.68
C GLU A 269 -16.72 15.15 -25.83
N LEU A 270 -15.48 14.72 -25.60
CA LEU A 270 -15.19 13.55 -24.77
C LEU A 270 -15.60 13.75 -23.32
N GLN A 271 -15.45 14.97 -22.79
CA GLN A 271 -15.92 15.30 -21.44
C GLN A 271 -17.43 15.07 -21.29
N GLU A 272 -18.23 15.57 -22.24
CA GLU A 272 -19.68 15.44 -22.19
C GLU A 272 -20.14 13.97 -22.28
N GLU A 273 -19.49 13.20 -23.14
CA GLU A 273 -19.74 11.77 -23.29
C GLU A 273 -19.47 11.02 -21.95
N TYR A 274 -18.31 11.18 -21.32
CA TYR A 274 -17.97 10.51 -20.07
C TYR A 274 -18.86 10.96 -18.92
N TYR A 275 -19.21 12.23 -18.84
CA TYR A 275 -20.13 12.74 -17.84
C TYR A 275 -21.51 12.07 -17.93
N ASN A 276 -22.05 11.97 -19.15
CA ASN A 276 -23.36 11.35 -19.38
C ASN A 276 -23.35 9.84 -19.07
N ILE A 277 -22.31 9.12 -19.47
CA ILE A 277 -22.12 7.70 -19.14
C ILE A 277 -22.05 7.49 -17.63
N GLY A 278 -21.25 8.30 -16.92
CA GLY A 278 -21.12 8.21 -15.47
C GLY A 278 -22.45 8.45 -14.74
N LYS A 279 -23.22 9.44 -15.18
CA LYS A 279 -24.56 9.74 -14.64
C LYS A 279 -25.56 8.61 -14.86
N GLN A 280 -25.53 7.95 -16.02
CA GLN A 280 -26.40 6.81 -16.31
C GLN A 280 -26.05 5.60 -15.44
N GLN A 281 -24.78 5.26 -15.32
CA GLN A 281 -24.33 4.13 -14.52
C GLN A 281 -24.55 4.34 -13.02
N TYR A 282 -24.38 5.56 -12.53
CA TYR A 282 -24.71 5.90 -11.13
C TYR A 282 -26.20 5.67 -10.83
N ARG A 283 -27.10 6.05 -11.77
CA ARG A 283 -28.55 5.82 -11.63
C ARG A 283 -28.97 4.34 -11.71
N GLN A 284 -28.14 3.49 -12.30
CA GLN A 284 -28.40 2.04 -12.37
C GLN A 284 -27.84 1.28 -11.16
N ALA A 285 -26.89 1.87 -10.45
CA ALA A 285 -26.23 1.27 -9.29
C ALA A 285 -26.92 1.61 -7.94
N TYR A 286 -27.85 2.57 -7.96
CA TYR A 286 -28.67 3.01 -6.83
C TYR A 286 -30.16 3.16 -7.24
#